data_95e8048d527efffb38d22b2cd3b16ef1
#
_entry.id   95e8048d527efffb38d22b2cd3b16ef1
#
_cell.length_a   1.000
_cell.length_b   1.000
_cell.length_c   1.000
_cell.angle_alpha   90.00
_cell.angle_beta   90.00
_cell.angle_gamma   90.00
#
_symmetry.space_group_name_H-M   'P 1'
#
loop_
_entity.id
_entity.type
_entity.pdbx_description
1 polymer ?
#
loop_
_entity_poly.entity_id
_entity_poly.type
_entity_poly.pdbx_seq_one_letter_code
_entity_poly.pdbx_strand_id
1 'polypeptide(L)'
;MSVSSPSSIRLHLPLVFVGLPGAGKSKVGRLVAAQLGVSHVDTDDLIEKSAGKSISQIFMDEAEQGFRQREIRAVHQAVQMGGVISLGGGAVTSEEVRDALRDVCVVHIHVEHDELVRRVTKKAHRPLLREDPDGMLRQLRRERLPLYEEVETIRLESDDGPASEVADRVVDLVDLGWKRIHVGGDAPYDVCVGHSIPVSAIVGALRSDASKVLIVHAQPLVTKAREVANGLETMGFEVGIATHPDGEAGKSLDVVARLWDEAGRMKLGRADAVIAIGGGATTDTAGFVAATWLRGIGLINIPTTLLAMVDAAVGGKTGINSSAGKNLIGCFHPPLRVIADLDYLSSLPEKDFVAGLGEVVKCGFIRDTEILRIIEGTDTNLLSDPRSSQIRELIERAIAVKADVVSADLKESGLREILNYGHTLAHAIEKCENFSWRHGEAVGVGCVFAAHLGVVRGLLTDADVERHVSAFSRVGLPITYSGTSFDELLDVVLSDKKVRAGQLRFVLLDGIGNAATYRISPDEARQVATRLGIA
;
A
#
# COMPACT_ATOMS: atom_id res chain seq x y z
N MET A 1 9.00 -3.02 -46.29
CA MET A 1 9.59 -2.14 -45.25
C MET A 1 8.65 -2.16 -44.06
N SER A 2 8.96 -2.94 -43.07
CA SER A 2 8.18 -3.04 -41.84
C SER A 2 8.42 -1.78 -41.02
N VAL A 3 7.36 -1.00 -40.79
CA VAL A 3 7.37 0.11 -39.84
C VAL A 3 7.50 -0.50 -38.44
N SER A 4 8.68 -0.35 -37.85
CA SER A 4 8.88 -0.67 -36.44
C SER A 4 7.94 0.22 -35.62
N SER A 5 7.05 -0.39 -34.84
CA SER A 5 6.25 0.27 -33.82
C SER A 5 7.19 1.08 -32.92
N PRO A 6 6.91 2.33 -32.58
CA PRO A 6 7.73 3.09 -31.63
C PRO A 6 7.77 2.31 -30.32
N SER A 7 8.98 1.99 -29.84
CA SER A 7 9.21 1.51 -28.49
C SER A 7 8.49 2.46 -27.53
N SER A 8 7.48 1.98 -26.82
CA SER A 8 6.69 2.78 -25.88
C SER A 8 7.64 3.32 -24.80
N ILE A 9 7.89 4.64 -24.82
CA ILE A 9 8.63 5.32 -23.76
C ILE A 9 7.90 5.04 -22.45
N ARG A 10 8.63 4.53 -21.45
CA ARG A 10 8.13 4.36 -20.09
C ARG A 10 8.82 5.36 -19.18
N LEU A 11 8.03 6.08 -18.41
CA LEU A 11 8.50 7.07 -17.44
C LEU A 11 8.53 6.44 -16.04
N HIS A 12 9.47 6.85 -15.22
CA HIS A 12 9.65 6.39 -13.84
C HIS A 12 9.71 7.59 -12.88
N LEU A 13 9.51 7.34 -11.60
CA LEU A 13 9.78 8.36 -10.57
C LEU A 13 11.28 8.44 -10.24
N PRO A 14 11.79 9.61 -9.88
CA PRO A 14 11.12 10.91 -9.84
C PRO A 14 10.79 11.43 -11.24
N LEU A 15 9.66 12.14 -11.35
CA LEU A 15 9.16 12.71 -12.60
C LEU A 15 9.21 14.22 -12.53
N VAL A 16 10.00 14.85 -13.40
CA VAL A 16 10.26 16.29 -13.37
C VAL A 16 9.55 17.00 -14.52
N PHE A 17 8.81 18.05 -14.20
CA PHE A 17 8.14 18.89 -15.17
C PHE A 17 8.94 20.17 -15.47
N VAL A 18 9.29 20.38 -16.73
CA VAL A 18 9.95 21.59 -17.25
C VAL A 18 9.08 22.29 -18.30
N GLY A 19 9.40 23.56 -18.61
CA GLY A 19 8.72 24.36 -19.64
C GLY A 19 8.65 25.83 -19.25
N LEU A 20 8.21 26.67 -20.18
CA LEU A 20 8.13 28.12 -20.01
C LEU A 20 7.18 28.55 -18.86
N PRO A 21 7.36 29.76 -18.32
CA PRO A 21 6.40 30.34 -17.39
C PRO A 21 5.00 30.42 -18.03
N GLY A 22 4.00 29.87 -17.34
CA GLY A 22 2.63 29.79 -17.88
C GLY A 22 2.26 28.48 -18.56
N ALA A 23 3.21 27.57 -18.81
CA ALA A 23 2.96 26.26 -19.43
C ALA A 23 2.04 25.34 -18.62
N GLY A 24 1.88 25.56 -17.31
CA GLY A 24 0.97 24.78 -16.48
C GLY A 24 1.62 23.67 -15.65
N LYS A 25 2.95 23.63 -15.60
CA LYS A 25 3.75 22.61 -14.88
C LYS A 25 3.22 22.23 -13.51
N SER A 26 3.10 23.20 -12.59
CA SER A 26 2.65 22.95 -11.21
C SER A 26 1.21 22.45 -11.13
N LYS A 27 0.32 22.85 -12.07
CA LYS A 27 -1.05 22.36 -12.12
C LYS A 27 -1.11 20.92 -12.63
N VAL A 28 -0.41 20.62 -13.73
CA VAL A 28 -0.32 19.27 -14.29
C VAL A 28 0.41 18.36 -13.32
N GLY A 29 1.55 18.79 -12.76
CA GLY A 29 2.32 18.02 -11.79
C GLY A 29 1.50 17.61 -10.57
N ARG A 30 0.68 18.51 -10.01
CA ARG A 30 -0.24 18.17 -8.89
C ARG A 30 -1.29 17.14 -9.28
N LEU A 31 -1.86 17.24 -10.48
CA LEU A 31 -2.85 16.27 -10.97
C LEU A 31 -2.21 14.90 -11.19
N VAL A 32 -1.03 14.85 -11.82
CA VAL A 32 -0.26 13.61 -12.01
C VAL A 32 0.09 12.98 -10.68
N ALA A 33 0.61 13.75 -9.72
CA ALA A 33 0.95 13.25 -8.39
C ALA A 33 -0.26 12.64 -7.67
N ALA A 34 -1.41 13.32 -7.74
CA ALA A 34 -2.66 12.83 -7.16
C ALA A 34 -3.13 11.53 -7.82
N GLN A 35 -3.08 11.43 -9.15
CA GLN A 35 -3.47 10.23 -9.88
C GLN A 35 -2.49 9.07 -9.61
N LEU A 36 -1.18 9.34 -9.54
CA LEU A 36 -0.16 8.33 -9.20
C LEU A 36 -0.14 8.00 -7.70
N GLY A 37 -0.76 8.83 -6.87
CA GLY A 37 -0.77 8.66 -5.42
C GLY A 37 0.58 8.89 -4.76
N VAL A 38 1.36 9.84 -5.26
CA VAL A 38 2.68 10.21 -4.74
C VAL A 38 2.71 11.70 -4.36
N SER A 39 3.77 12.15 -3.70
CA SER A 39 3.96 13.56 -3.37
C SER A 39 4.21 14.42 -4.62
N HIS A 40 3.79 15.70 -4.55
CA HIS A 40 4.16 16.75 -5.49
C HIS A 40 5.05 17.77 -4.79
N VAL A 41 6.15 18.15 -5.44
CA VAL A 41 7.09 19.16 -4.99
C VAL A 41 7.20 20.26 -6.03
N ASP A 42 6.95 21.51 -5.65
CA ASP A 42 7.25 22.69 -6.48
C ASP A 42 8.53 23.33 -5.96
N THR A 43 9.54 23.50 -6.81
CA THR A 43 10.84 24.05 -6.39
C THR A 43 10.74 25.51 -5.97
N ASP A 44 9.80 26.27 -6.53
CA ASP A 44 9.54 27.65 -6.13
C ASP A 44 9.02 27.70 -4.66
N ASP A 45 8.08 26.80 -4.31
CA ASP A 45 7.57 26.65 -2.92
C ASP A 45 8.68 26.22 -1.94
N LEU A 46 9.58 25.31 -2.37
CA LEU A 46 10.74 24.90 -1.55
C LEU A 46 11.69 26.07 -1.26
N ILE A 47 11.96 26.90 -2.27
CA ILE A 47 12.83 28.07 -2.13
C ILE A 47 12.22 29.05 -1.12
N GLU A 48 10.94 29.39 -1.29
CA GLU A 48 10.24 30.30 -0.38
C GLU A 48 10.20 29.75 1.06
N LYS A 49 9.87 28.48 1.24
CA LYS A 49 9.85 27.82 2.55
C LYS A 49 11.22 27.83 3.22
N SER A 50 12.27 27.52 2.47
CA SER A 50 13.64 27.47 3.02
C SER A 50 14.20 28.85 3.37
N ALA A 51 13.79 29.89 2.62
CA ALA A 51 14.24 31.26 2.82
C ALA A 51 13.39 32.02 3.86
N GLY A 52 12.17 31.55 4.15
CA GLY A 52 11.21 32.32 4.95
C GLY A 52 10.75 33.62 4.28
N LYS A 53 10.96 33.76 2.96
CA LYS A 53 10.70 34.98 2.16
C LYS A 53 10.13 34.60 0.80
N SER A 54 9.37 35.51 0.20
CA SER A 54 8.92 35.33 -1.18
C SER A 54 10.08 35.41 -2.18
N ILE A 55 9.92 34.74 -3.35
CA ILE A 55 10.91 34.81 -4.45
C ILE A 55 11.20 36.26 -4.82
N SER A 56 10.19 37.12 -4.90
CA SER A 56 10.36 38.55 -5.17
C SER A 56 11.27 39.23 -4.16
N GLN A 57 11.17 38.86 -2.89
CA GLN A 57 12.00 39.41 -1.82
C GLN A 57 13.44 38.88 -1.88
N ILE A 58 13.62 37.60 -2.25
CA ILE A 58 14.93 37.00 -2.46
C ILE A 58 15.68 37.72 -3.59
N PHE A 59 14.99 38.02 -4.70
CA PHE A 59 15.59 38.79 -5.80
C PHE A 59 16.00 40.22 -5.37
N MET A 60 15.23 40.86 -4.50
CA MET A 60 15.58 42.19 -3.98
C MET A 60 16.78 42.15 -3.02
N ASP A 61 16.83 41.13 -2.15
CA ASP A 61 17.84 41.03 -1.08
C ASP A 61 19.16 40.41 -1.57
N GLU A 62 19.10 39.44 -2.49
CA GLU A 62 20.22 38.55 -2.85
C GLU A 62 20.58 38.63 -4.35
N ALA A 63 19.86 39.43 -5.14
CA ALA A 63 19.96 39.53 -6.59
C ALA A 63 19.72 38.15 -7.30
N GLU A 64 19.87 38.11 -8.62
CA GLU A 64 19.65 36.89 -9.40
C GLU A 64 20.62 35.77 -9.01
N GLN A 65 21.87 36.08 -8.72
CA GLN A 65 22.88 35.09 -8.37
C GLN A 65 22.53 34.33 -7.08
N GLY A 66 22.06 35.03 -6.04
CA GLY A 66 21.63 34.40 -4.79
C GLY A 66 20.39 33.50 -4.99
N PHE A 67 19.42 33.95 -5.80
CA PHE A 67 18.28 33.13 -6.17
C PHE A 67 18.70 31.84 -6.89
N ARG A 68 19.60 31.91 -7.89
CA ARG A 68 20.09 30.74 -8.66
C ARG A 68 20.76 29.70 -7.76
N GLN A 69 21.54 30.14 -6.77
CA GLN A 69 22.17 29.24 -5.81
C GLN A 69 21.13 28.50 -4.92
N ARG A 70 20.00 29.15 -4.61
CA ARG A 70 18.89 28.52 -3.90
C ARG A 70 18.14 27.56 -4.80
N GLU A 71 17.92 27.94 -6.05
CA GLU A 71 17.23 27.13 -7.06
C GLU A 71 17.97 25.79 -7.31
N ILE A 72 19.29 25.83 -7.47
CA ILE A 72 20.13 24.64 -7.61
C ILE A 72 19.94 23.70 -6.41
N ARG A 73 20.05 24.24 -5.19
CA ARG A 73 19.86 23.43 -3.95
C ARG A 73 18.46 22.84 -3.86
N ALA A 74 17.44 23.62 -4.20
CA ALA A 74 16.05 23.16 -4.19
C ALA A 74 15.81 22.05 -5.22
N VAL A 75 16.42 22.12 -6.41
CA VAL A 75 16.30 21.05 -7.41
C VAL A 75 16.96 19.76 -6.91
N HIS A 76 18.19 19.82 -6.40
CA HIS A 76 18.87 18.63 -5.83
C HIS A 76 18.04 18.00 -4.70
N GLN A 77 17.52 18.82 -3.79
CA GLN A 77 16.65 18.35 -2.72
C GLN A 77 15.38 17.70 -3.27
N ALA A 78 14.70 18.34 -4.22
CA ALA A 78 13.47 17.83 -4.82
C ALA A 78 13.69 16.47 -5.51
N VAL A 79 14.78 16.29 -6.25
CA VAL A 79 15.13 15.02 -6.88
C VAL A 79 15.33 13.91 -5.85
N GLN A 80 15.99 14.20 -4.72
CA GLN A 80 16.16 13.26 -3.61
C GLN A 80 14.84 12.90 -2.91
N MET A 81 13.91 13.85 -2.81
CA MET A 81 12.57 13.60 -2.25
C MET A 81 11.74 12.64 -3.11
N GLY A 82 12.03 12.55 -4.40
CA GLY A 82 11.27 11.69 -5.32
C GLY A 82 9.87 12.22 -5.64
N GLY A 83 9.02 11.35 -6.20
CA GLY A 83 7.65 11.72 -6.58
C GLY A 83 7.57 12.57 -7.84
N VAL A 84 6.65 13.53 -7.88
CA VAL A 84 6.43 14.44 -9.00
C VAL A 84 6.95 15.84 -8.64
N ILE A 85 7.79 16.40 -9.50
CA ILE A 85 8.52 17.65 -9.25
C ILE A 85 8.17 18.67 -10.35
N SER A 86 7.86 19.89 -9.97
CA SER A 86 7.70 21.03 -10.91
C SER A 86 8.84 22.01 -10.73
N LEU A 87 9.61 22.27 -11.79
CA LEU A 87 10.71 23.24 -11.74
C LEU A 87 10.26 24.65 -12.06
N GLY A 88 10.93 25.62 -11.46
CA GLY A 88 10.91 27.02 -11.91
C GLY A 88 11.29 27.13 -13.38
N GLY A 89 10.65 28.02 -14.13
CA GLY A 89 10.87 28.11 -15.59
C GLY A 89 12.28 28.53 -16.01
N GLY A 90 13.12 29.00 -15.09
CA GLY A 90 14.51 29.35 -15.31
C GLY A 90 15.53 28.33 -14.86
N ALA A 91 15.11 27.30 -14.13
CA ALA A 91 16.02 26.34 -13.49
C ALA A 91 16.99 25.67 -14.47
N VAL A 92 16.54 25.31 -15.66
CA VAL A 92 17.37 24.67 -16.71
C VAL A 92 18.49 25.58 -17.26
N THR A 93 18.50 26.88 -16.92
CA THR A 93 19.62 27.77 -17.34
C THR A 93 20.92 27.45 -16.60
N SER A 94 20.85 26.81 -15.42
CA SER A 94 22.00 26.29 -14.70
C SER A 94 22.46 24.95 -15.28
N GLU A 95 23.75 24.83 -15.59
CA GLU A 95 24.35 23.57 -16.02
C GLU A 95 24.27 22.51 -14.88
N GLU A 96 24.50 22.91 -13.63
CA GLU A 96 24.40 22.02 -12.46
C GLU A 96 22.99 21.43 -12.33
N VAL A 97 21.94 22.18 -12.66
CA VAL A 97 20.56 21.67 -12.68
C VAL A 97 20.37 20.67 -13.82
N ARG A 98 20.87 20.96 -15.03
CA ARG A 98 20.76 20.02 -16.15
C ARG A 98 21.51 18.72 -15.88
N ASP A 99 22.68 18.81 -15.23
CA ASP A 99 23.44 17.63 -14.78
C ASP A 99 22.64 16.78 -13.77
N ALA A 100 21.96 17.42 -12.83
CA ALA A 100 21.11 16.72 -11.86
C ALA A 100 19.89 16.04 -12.49
N LEU A 101 19.52 16.40 -13.71
CA LEU A 101 18.38 15.83 -14.44
C LEU A 101 18.77 14.72 -15.44
N ARG A 102 20.04 14.40 -15.64
CA ARG A 102 20.51 13.42 -16.65
C ARG A 102 19.88 12.03 -16.51
N ASP A 103 19.74 11.57 -15.26
CA ASP A 103 19.22 10.22 -14.95
C ASP A 103 17.77 10.28 -14.45
N VAL A 104 17.03 11.36 -14.73
CA VAL A 104 15.69 11.61 -14.25
C VAL A 104 14.72 11.69 -15.42
N CYS A 105 13.51 11.18 -15.28
CA CYS A 105 12.46 11.34 -16.27
C CYS A 105 11.95 12.78 -16.30
N VAL A 106 12.20 13.48 -17.40
CA VAL A 106 11.82 14.88 -17.59
C VAL A 106 10.70 15.02 -18.62
N VAL A 107 9.56 15.55 -18.20
CA VAL A 107 8.42 15.89 -19.06
C VAL A 107 8.46 17.37 -19.37
N HIS A 108 8.71 17.71 -20.63
CA HIS A 108 8.62 19.07 -21.13
C HIS A 108 7.18 19.38 -21.56
N ILE A 109 6.52 20.27 -20.82
CA ILE A 109 5.21 20.80 -21.23
C ILE A 109 5.44 21.95 -22.21
N HIS A 110 5.23 21.66 -23.48
CA HIS A 110 5.29 22.63 -24.56
C HIS A 110 3.91 23.25 -24.77
N VAL A 111 3.88 24.57 -24.96
CA VAL A 111 2.66 25.34 -25.27
C VAL A 111 2.96 26.23 -26.45
N GLU A 112 2.08 26.26 -27.43
CA GLU A 112 2.19 27.17 -28.55
C GLU A 112 2.23 28.63 -28.10
N HIS A 113 2.97 29.48 -28.85
CA HIS A 113 3.30 30.83 -28.41
C HIS A 113 2.07 31.68 -28.09
N ASP A 114 1.10 31.71 -29.00
CA ASP A 114 -0.10 32.52 -28.85
C ASP A 114 -0.96 32.11 -27.67
N GLU A 115 -1.05 30.80 -27.41
CA GLU A 115 -1.73 30.26 -26.25
C GLU A 115 -0.99 30.60 -24.94
N LEU A 116 0.34 30.54 -24.95
CA LEU A 116 1.14 30.91 -23.79
C LEU A 116 0.96 32.39 -23.43
N VAL A 117 0.96 33.29 -24.43
CA VAL A 117 0.65 34.71 -24.23
C VAL A 117 -0.75 34.87 -23.63
N ARG A 118 -1.75 34.17 -24.17
CA ARG A 118 -3.12 34.20 -23.66
C ARG A 118 -3.21 33.77 -22.21
N ARG A 119 -2.51 32.68 -21.80
CA ARG A 119 -2.49 32.15 -20.42
C ARG A 119 -1.82 33.12 -19.45
N VAL A 120 -0.74 33.74 -19.84
CA VAL A 120 0.03 34.67 -19.01
C VAL A 120 -0.73 35.97 -18.80
N THR A 121 -1.34 36.51 -19.86
CA THR A 121 -2.10 37.79 -19.82
C THR A 121 -3.34 37.68 -18.91
N LYS A 122 -3.98 36.48 -18.82
CA LYS A 122 -5.11 36.25 -17.92
C LYS A 122 -4.74 36.23 -16.42
N LYS A 123 -3.45 36.06 -16.07
CA LYS A 123 -2.97 35.97 -14.68
C LYS A 123 -2.18 37.23 -14.29
N ALA A 124 -2.86 38.23 -13.71
CA ALA A 124 -2.34 39.58 -13.39
C ALA A 124 -1.18 39.64 -12.35
N HIS A 125 -0.65 38.52 -11.84
CA HIS A 125 0.26 38.49 -10.68
C HIS A 125 1.76 38.26 -10.98
N ARG A 126 2.23 38.41 -12.24
CA ARG A 126 3.65 38.22 -12.57
C ARG A 126 4.32 39.55 -12.94
N PRO A 127 5.17 40.13 -12.07
CA PRO A 127 5.79 41.46 -12.29
C PRO A 127 6.62 41.57 -13.58
N LEU A 128 7.36 40.49 -13.93
CA LEU A 128 8.28 40.45 -15.09
C LEU A 128 7.60 40.42 -16.47
N LEU A 129 6.27 40.24 -16.53
CA LEU A 129 5.52 40.06 -17.78
C LEU A 129 4.45 41.14 -17.99
N ARG A 130 4.55 42.29 -17.31
CA ARG A 130 3.48 43.32 -17.31
C ARG A 130 3.49 44.26 -18.48
N GLU A 131 4.68 44.61 -19.04
CA GLU A 131 4.80 45.67 -20.04
C GLU A 131 4.75 45.14 -21.49
N ASP A 132 5.41 44.01 -21.76
CA ASP A 132 5.41 43.31 -23.06
C ASP A 132 5.47 41.77 -22.89
N PRO A 133 4.32 41.12 -22.63
CA PRO A 133 4.28 39.69 -22.50
C PRO A 133 4.73 38.92 -23.74
N ASP A 134 4.38 39.39 -24.92
CA ASP A 134 4.71 38.74 -26.18
C ASP A 134 6.22 38.77 -26.47
N GLY A 135 6.84 39.95 -26.43
CA GLY A 135 8.28 40.09 -26.66
C GLY A 135 9.11 39.31 -25.63
N MET A 136 8.74 39.39 -24.34
CA MET A 136 9.43 38.69 -23.27
C MET A 136 9.34 37.15 -23.45
N LEU A 137 8.16 36.61 -23.75
CA LEU A 137 7.99 35.20 -23.99
C LEU A 137 8.74 34.70 -25.24
N ARG A 138 8.82 35.50 -26.31
CA ARG A 138 9.67 35.18 -27.48
C ARG A 138 11.14 35.12 -27.14
N GLN A 139 11.61 36.02 -26.28
CA GLN A 139 12.99 36.00 -25.79
C GLN A 139 13.26 34.77 -24.95
N LEU A 140 12.44 34.50 -23.90
CA LEU A 140 12.57 33.33 -23.03
C LEU A 140 12.51 32.01 -23.82
N ARG A 141 11.64 31.94 -24.84
CA ARG A 141 11.56 30.75 -25.71
C ARG A 141 12.86 30.53 -26.47
N ARG A 142 13.44 31.58 -27.08
CA ARG A 142 14.73 31.47 -27.80
C ARG A 142 15.88 31.03 -26.88
N GLU A 143 15.91 31.55 -25.67
CA GLU A 143 16.98 31.26 -24.72
C GLU A 143 16.86 29.87 -24.05
N ARG A 144 15.62 29.41 -23.77
CA ARG A 144 15.39 28.25 -22.90
C ARG A 144 14.90 27.01 -23.64
N LEU A 145 14.32 27.12 -24.81
CA LEU A 145 13.81 25.96 -25.55
C LEU A 145 14.93 24.95 -25.83
N PRO A 146 16.14 25.34 -26.30
CA PRO A 146 17.23 24.37 -26.48
C PRO A 146 17.63 23.67 -25.20
N LEU A 147 17.53 24.35 -24.04
CA LEU A 147 17.89 23.79 -22.72
C LEU A 147 16.82 22.82 -22.19
N TYR A 148 15.53 23.06 -22.53
CA TYR A 148 14.49 22.06 -22.25
C TYR A 148 14.66 20.83 -23.12
N GLU A 149 15.00 21.02 -24.42
CA GLU A 149 15.25 19.93 -25.38
C GLU A 149 16.48 19.09 -25.00
N GLU A 150 17.49 19.70 -24.35
CA GLU A 150 18.67 18.99 -23.83
C GLU A 150 18.30 17.99 -22.73
N VAL A 151 17.34 18.32 -21.86
CA VAL A 151 17.01 17.51 -20.66
C VAL A 151 15.75 16.68 -20.81
N GLU A 152 14.91 16.95 -21.83
CA GLU A 152 13.60 16.28 -21.95
C GLU A 152 13.72 14.78 -22.27
N THR A 153 13.03 13.95 -21.49
CA THR A 153 12.77 12.55 -21.85
C THR A 153 11.62 12.46 -22.83
N ILE A 154 10.62 13.31 -22.65
CA ILE A 154 9.45 13.42 -23.53
C ILE A 154 8.93 14.85 -23.57
N ARG A 155 8.44 15.26 -24.77
CA ARG A 155 7.69 16.49 -24.97
C ARG A 155 6.20 16.20 -25.07
N LEU A 156 5.39 16.96 -24.35
CA LEU A 156 3.94 16.93 -24.43
C LEU A 156 3.39 18.29 -24.82
N GLU A 157 2.64 18.32 -25.90
CA GLU A 157 1.91 19.51 -26.31
C GLU A 157 0.71 19.73 -25.38
N SER A 158 0.59 20.97 -24.90
CA SER A 158 -0.52 21.40 -24.04
C SER A 158 -1.33 22.47 -24.74
N ASP A 159 -2.39 22.02 -25.39
CA ASP A 159 -3.33 22.85 -26.14
C ASP A 159 -4.30 23.62 -25.24
N ASP A 160 -5.42 24.09 -25.80
CA ASP A 160 -6.52 24.78 -25.10
C ASP A 160 -7.27 23.88 -24.10
N GLY A 161 -6.99 22.56 -24.08
CA GLY A 161 -7.64 21.57 -23.24
C GLY A 161 -7.34 21.74 -21.75
N PRO A 162 -8.13 21.07 -20.88
CA PRO A 162 -7.92 21.10 -19.45
C PRO A 162 -6.60 20.40 -19.06
N ALA A 163 -5.97 20.88 -17.99
CA ALA A 163 -4.73 20.29 -17.48
C ALA A 163 -4.84 18.81 -17.11
N SER A 164 -6.06 18.31 -16.86
CA SER A 164 -6.34 16.88 -16.61
C SER A 164 -6.01 16.01 -17.81
N GLU A 165 -6.30 16.43 -19.04
CA GLU A 165 -5.97 15.65 -20.24
C GLU A 165 -4.46 15.48 -20.44
N VAL A 166 -3.68 16.53 -20.14
CA VAL A 166 -2.21 16.42 -20.16
C VAL A 166 -1.73 15.50 -19.04
N ALA A 167 -2.35 15.58 -17.85
CA ALA A 167 -2.02 14.71 -16.74
C ALA A 167 -2.33 13.23 -17.06
N ASP A 168 -3.49 12.95 -17.65
CA ASP A 168 -3.89 11.59 -18.05
C ASP A 168 -2.86 10.99 -19.04
N ARG A 169 -2.45 11.75 -20.05
CA ARG A 169 -1.42 11.34 -21.02
C ARG A 169 -0.06 11.04 -20.36
N VAL A 170 0.31 11.80 -19.32
CA VAL A 170 1.53 11.52 -18.56
C VAL A 170 1.39 10.21 -17.79
N VAL A 171 0.27 10.05 -17.06
CA VAL A 171 0.01 8.88 -16.21
C VAL A 171 0.02 7.58 -17.02
N ASP A 172 -0.52 7.59 -18.23
CA ASP A 172 -0.51 6.43 -19.15
C ASP A 172 0.90 5.99 -19.55
N LEU A 173 1.89 6.88 -19.47
CA LEU A 173 3.29 6.59 -19.78
C LEU A 173 4.11 6.15 -18.57
N VAL A 174 3.61 6.37 -17.34
CA VAL A 174 4.37 6.09 -16.12
C VAL A 174 4.27 4.62 -15.74
N ASP A 175 5.43 3.98 -15.60
CA ASP A 175 5.55 2.68 -14.95
C ASP A 175 6.02 2.88 -13.51
N LEU A 176 5.11 2.71 -12.57
CA LEU A 176 5.38 2.88 -11.15
C LEU A 176 6.19 1.71 -10.56
N GLY A 177 6.26 0.55 -11.24
CA GLY A 177 6.78 -0.68 -10.67
C GLY A 177 5.87 -1.30 -9.59
N TRP A 178 4.77 -0.62 -9.22
CA TRP A 178 3.75 -1.14 -8.28
C TRP A 178 2.34 -0.90 -8.81
N LYS A 179 1.40 -1.72 -8.33
CA LYS A 179 -0.03 -1.63 -8.64
C LYS A 179 -0.77 -0.98 -7.48
N ARG A 180 -1.81 -0.21 -7.77
CA ARG A 180 -2.75 0.31 -6.78
C ARG A 180 -4.04 -0.50 -6.83
N ILE A 181 -4.44 -1.05 -5.69
CA ILE A 181 -5.70 -1.76 -5.51
C ILE A 181 -6.57 -0.92 -4.59
N HIS A 182 -7.72 -0.48 -5.11
CA HIS A 182 -8.64 0.39 -4.39
C HIS A 182 -9.52 -0.42 -3.43
N VAL A 183 -9.61 0.03 -2.18
CA VAL A 183 -10.57 -0.45 -1.18
C VAL A 183 -11.63 0.63 -1.01
N GLY A 184 -12.85 0.35 -1.42
CA GLY A 184 -13.99 1.28 -1.39
C GLY A 184 -14.69 1.33 -0.03
N GLY A 185 -15.97 1.75 -0.04
CA GLY A 185 -16.81 1.86 1.16
C GLY A 185 -16.76 3.24 1.82
N ASP A 186 -17.14 3.31 3.11
CA ASP A 186 -17.31 4.58 3.84
C ASP A 186 -15.98 5.33 4.11
N ALA A 187 -14.86 4.62 4.12
CA ALA A 187 -13.52 5.17 4.32
C ALA A 187 -12.56 4.56 3.29
N PRO A 188 -12.60 5.03 2.03
CA PRO A 188 -11.83 4.45 0.94
C PRO A 188 -10.34 4.75 1.08
N TYR A 189 -9.51 3.78 0.65
CA TYR A 189 -8.06 3.92 0.60
C TYR A 189 -7.47 3.00 -0.47
N ASP A 190 -6.17 3.13 -0.73
CA ASP A 190 -5.48 2.28 -1.68
C ASP A 190 -4.46 1.37 -1.00
N VAL A 191 -4.31 0.16 -1.54
CA VAL A 191 -3.19 -0.75 -1.27
C VAL A 191 -2.23 -0.66 -2.45
N CYS A 192 -1.00 -0.21 -2.20
CA CYS A 192 0.08 -0.20 -3.18
C CYS A 192 0.86 -1.52 -3.05
N VAL A 193 0.99 -2.27 -4.16
CA VAL A 193 1.65 -3.59 -4.19
C VAL A 193 2.73 -3.60 -5.25
N GLY A 194 3.98 -3.89 -4.87
CA GLY A 194 5.09 -3.95 -5.82
C GLY A 194 6.43 -3.97 -5.12
N HIS A 195 7.47 -3.55 -5.82
CA HIS A 195 8.83 -3.52 -5.32
C HIS A 195 9.34 -2.10 -5.19
N SER A 196 10.20 -1.86 -4.19
CA SER A 196 10.91 -0.59 -3.99
C SER A 196 9.97 0.63 -3.99
N ILE A 197 8.84 0.52 -3.28
CA ILE A 197 7.82 1.58 -3.25
C ILE A 197 8.41 2.79 -2.50
N PRO A 198 8.50 3.97 -3.15
CA PRO A 198 9.20 5.11 -2.56
C PRO A 198 8.43 5.77 -1.41
N VAL A 199 9.14 6.47 -0.53
CA VAL A 199 8.56 7.24 0.58
C VAL A 199 7.55 8.30 0.09
N SER A 200 7.70 8.80 -1.14
CA SER A 200 6.74 9.71 -1.76
C SER A 200 5.33 9.12 -1.87
N ALA A 201 5.21 7.78 -1.95
CA ALA A 201 3.91 7.10 -1.90
C ALA A 201 3.29 7.14 -0.48
N ILE A 202 4.11 7.15 0.57
CA ILE A 202 3.65 7.37 1.95
C ILE A 202 3.14 8.80 2.09
N VAL A 203 3.96 9.78 1.70
CA VAL A 203 3.64 11.22 1.82
C VAL A 203 2.41 11.60 0.99
N GLY A 204 2.24 10.99 -0.19
CA GLY A 204 1.04 11.19 -1.03
C GLY A 204 -0.28 10.71 -0.40
N ALA A 205 -0.24 9.96 0.71
CA ALA A 205 -1.41 9.55 1.47
C ALA A 205 -1.65 10.41 2.72
N LEU A 206 -0.65 11.14 3.19
CA LEU A 206 -0.78 12.00 4.35
C LEU A 206 -1.63 13.24 4.02
N ARG A 207 -2.24 13.80 5.04
CA ARG A 207 -2.95 15.08 4.91
C ARG A 207 -1.96 16.19 4.56
N SER A 208 -2.40 17.17 3.80
CA SER A 208 -1.57 18.31 3.38
C SER A 208 -1.09 19.20 4.55
N ASP A 209 -1.79 19.14 5.69
CA ASP A 209 -1.47 19.85 6.92
C ASP A 209 -0.72 18.96 7.95
N ALA A 210 -0.39 17.71 7.60
CA ALA A 210 0.45 16.83 8.43
C ALA A 210 1.89 17.34 8.49
N SER A 211 2.47 17.31 9.67
CA SER A 211 3.87 17.74 9.90
C SER A 211 4.68 16.72 10.70
N LYS A 212 4.01 15.78 11.36
CA LYS A 212 4.63 14.80 12.23
C LYS A 212 4.13 13.40 11.93
N VAL A 213 4.98 12.41 12.10
CA VAL A 213 4.63 11.00 12.02
C VAL A 213 5.31 10.20 13.12
N LEU A 214 4.58 9.25 13.70
CA LEU A 214 5.14 8.26 14.63
C LEU A 214 5.25 6.92 13.90
N ILE A 215 6.48 6.45 13.68
CA ILE A 215 6.74 5.10 13.16
C ILE A 215 6.73 4.12 14.32
N VAL A 216 5.87 3.13 14.24
CA VAL A 216 5.79 2.00 15.18
C VAL A 216 6.27 0.74 14.46
N HIS A 217 7.29 0.08 14.99
CA HIS A 217 7.87 -1.09 14.35
C HIS A 217 8.20 -2.22 15.33
N ALA A 218 8.20 -3.47 14.83
CA ALA A 218 8.70 -4.61 15.57
C ALA A 218 10.23 -4.55 15.71
N GLN A 219 10.76 -5.06 16.83
CA GLN A 219 12.19 -4.96 17.15
C GLN A 219 13.15 -5.37 16.02
N PRO A 220 12.92 -6.43 15.21
CA PRO A 220 13.84 -6.82 14.13
C PRO A 220 13.90 -5.81 12.97
N LEU A 221 12.97 -4.87 12.88
CA LEU A 221 12.79 -3.97 11.73
C LEU A 221 13.39 -2.56 11.95
N VAL A 222 14.24 -2.38 12.95
CA VAL A 222 14.82 -1.07 13.32
C VAL A 222 15.51 -0.38 12.15
N THR A 223 16.28 -1.13 11.34
CA THR A 223 16.99 -0.58 10.17
C THR A 223 16.01 -0.07 9.13
N LYS A 224 14.98 -0.85 8.81
CA LYS A 224 13.95 -0.47 7.84
C LYS A 224 13.13 0.72 8.31
N ALA A 225 12.77 0.75 9.58
CA ALA A 225 12.08 1.90 10.17
C ALA A 225 12.93 3.18 10.07
N ARG A 226 14.24 3.09 10.27
CA ARG A 226 15.16 4.22 10.13
C ARG A 226 15.30 4.68 8.68
N GLU A 227 15.35 3.76 7.70
CA GLU A 227 15.35 4.10 6.27
C GLU A 227 14.11 4.92 5.90
N VAL A 228 12.92 4.47 6.32
CA VAL A 228 11.65 5.20 6.09
C VAL A 228 11.67 6.56 6.81
N ALA A 229 12.15 6.61 8.05
CA ALA A 229 12.25 7.85 8.82
C ALA A 229 13.13 8.89 8.12
N ASN A 230 14.32 8.50 7.69
CA ASN A 230 15.25 9.41 6.99
C ASN A 230 14.61 9.97 5.70
N GLY A 231 13.88 9.14 4.96
CA GLY A 231 13.15 9.59 3.78
C GLY A 231 12.07 10.63 4.11
N LEU A 232 11.30 10.41 5.19
CA LEU A 232 10.26 11.35 5.65
C LEU A 232 10.88 12.66 6.20
N GLU A 233 11.99 12.58 6.94
CA GLU A 233 12.74 13.74 7.44
C GLU A 233 13.26 14.60 6.28
N THR A 234 13.75 13.97 5.21
CA THR A 234 14.18 14.66 3.98
C THR A 234 13.03 15.43 3.33
N MET A 235 11.79 14.92 3.46
CA MET A 235 10.58 15.55 2.97
C MET A 235 9.98 16.58 3.96
N GLY A 236 10.66 16.82 5.09
CA GLY A 236 10.33 17.89 6.05
C GLY A 236 9.37 17.50 7.16
N PHE A 237 9.18 16.20 7.41
CA PHE A 237 8.39 15.71 8.56
C PHE A 237 9.26 15.60 9.82
N GLU A 238 8.67 15.89 10.97
CA GLU A 238 9.22 15.50 12.27
C GLU A 238 8.85 14.04 12.53
N VAL A 239 9.85 13.16 12.69
CA VAL A 239 9.64 11.71 12.78
C VAL A 239 10.03 11.18 14.15
N GLY A 240 9.08 10.53 14.83
CA GLY A 240 9.34 9.69 16.01
C GLY A 240 9.41 8.23 15.61
N ILE A 241 10.24 7.46 16.32
CA ILE A 241 10.36 6.02 16.12
C ILE A 241 10.15 5.31 17.45
N ALA A 242 9.18 4.40 17.49
CA ALA A 242 8.87 3.59 18.66
C ALA A 242 8.93 2.10 18.32
N THR A 243 9.67 1.36 19.15
CA THR A 243 9.84 -0.08 19.00
C THR A 243 8.92 -0.82 19.95
N HIS A 244 8.36 -1.94 19.51
CA HIS A 244 7.62 -2.88 20.36
C HIS A 244 8.16 -4.31 20.23
N PRO A 245 7.86 -5.21 21.20
CA PRO A 245 8.21 -6.63 21.11
C PRO A 245 7.68 -7.27 19.83
N ASP A 246 8.46 -8.20 19.25
CA ASP A 246 8.04 -8.90 18.04
C ASP A 246 6.86 -9.85 18.31
N GLY A 247 6.08 -10.09 17.25
CA GLY A 247 4.95 -11.01 17.26
C GLY A 247 3.85 -10.62 18.25
N GLU A 248 3.16 -11.62 18.76
CA GLU A 248 1.96 -11.48 19.60
C GLU A 248 2.21 -10.76 20.95
N ALA A 249 3.45 -10.79 21.45
CA ALA A 249 3.86 -10.03 22.64
C ALA A 249 3.71 -8.51 22.47
N GLY A 250 3.69 -8.03 21.23
CA GLY A 250 3.42 -6.63 20.88
C GLY A 250 1.97 -6.20 21.13
N LYS A 251 1.02 -7.14 21.19
CA LYS A 251 -0.43 -6.86 21.28
C LYS A 251 -0.91 -6.75 22.73
N SER A 252 -0.26 -5.92 23.54
CA SER A 252 -0.60 -5.73 24.96
C SER A 252 -0.94 -4.28 25.28
N LEU A 253 -1.74 -4.09 26.35
CA LEU A 253 -2.11 -2.75 26.84
C LEU A 253 -0.87 -1.94 27.26
N ASP A 254 0.14 -2.57 27.85
CA ASP A 254 1.37 -1.89 28.28
C ASP A 254 2.16 -1.33 27.09
N VAL A 255 2.17 -2.07 25.96
CA VAL A 255 2.77 -1.57 24.72
C VAL A 255 1.99 -0.37 24.20
N VAL A 256 0.67 -0.45 24.16
CA VAL A 256 -0.19 0.66 23.69
C VAL A 256 -0.02 1.89 24.58
N ALA A 257 0.02 1.72 25.91
CA ALA A 257 0.24 2.84 26.84
C ALA A 257 1.55 3.58 26.55
N ARG A 258 2.66 2.85 26.34
CA ARG A 258 3.95 3.45 25.97
C ARG A 258 3.90 4.18 24.61
N LEU A 259 3.15 3.63 23.65
CA LEU A 259 2.98 4.27 22.34
C LEU A 259 2.13 5.55 22.42
N TRP A 260 1.13 5.60 23.30
CA TRP A 260 0.39 6.84 23.58
C TRP A 260 1.27 7.89 24.27
N ASP A 261 2.13 7.49 25.22
CA ASP A 261 3.09 8.40 25.86
C ASP A 261 4.04 9.01 24.81
N GLU A 262 4.51 8.18 23.86
CA GLU A 262 5.37 8.64 22.76
C GLU A 262 4.62 9.64 21.84
N ALA A 263 3.37 9.33 21.46
CA ALA A 263 2.53 10.23 20.70
C ALA A 263 2.30 11.57 21.43
N GLY A 264 2.14 11.50 22.76
CA GLY A 264 2.02 12.69 23.63
C GLY A 264 3.31 13.51 23.71
N ARG A 265 4.46 12.83 23.84
CA ARG A 265 5.79 13.47 23.87
C ARG A 265 6.06 14.23 22.56
N MET A 266 5.71 13.63 21.44
CA MET A 266 5.81 14.24 20.12
C MET A 266 4.75 15.31 19.87
N LYS A 267 3.70 15.41 20.69
CA LYS A 267 2.55 16.29 20.48
C LYS A 267 1.89 16.04 19.13
N LEU A 268 1.62 14.76 18.79
CA LEU A 268 0.91 14.43 17.56
C LEU A 268 -0.47 15.07 17.56
N GLY A 269 -0.75 15.81 16.48
CA GLY A 269 -2.02 16.46 16.21
C GLY A 269 -2.98 15.58 15.40
N ARG A 270 -4.20 16.09 15.14
CA ARG A 270 -5.22 15.35 14.37
C ARG A 270 -4.89 15.18 12.88
N ALA A 271 -4.00 16.02 12.34
CA ALA A 271 -3.56 15.93 10.96
C ALA A 271 -2.43 14.93 10.78
N ASP A 272 -1.71 14.61 11.86
CA ASP A 272 -0.56 13.73 11.86
C ASP A 272 -0.96 12.25 11.76
N ALA A 273 0.01 11.36 11.64
CA ALA A 273 -0.26 9.96 11.41
C ALA A 273 0.68 9.02 12.20
N VAL A 274 0.19 7.80 12.41
CA VAL A 274 1.00 6.65 12.82
C VAL A 274 1.34 5.83 11.57
N ILE A 275 2.59 5.38 11.46
CA ILE A 275 3.05 4.47 10.41
C ILE A 275 3.44 3.15 11.08
N ALA A 276 2.75 2.07 10.73
CA ALA A 276 3.03 0.72 11.25
C ALA A 276 3.96 -0.02 10.29
N ILE A 277 5.15 -0.44 10.75
CA ILE A 277 6.10 -1.25 9.96
C ILE A 277 6.27 -2.61 10.63
N GLY A 278 5.65 -3.66 10.07
CA GLY A 278 5.73 -4.98 10.68
C GLY A 278 4.70 -5.98 10.18
N GLY A 279 4.60 -7.10 10.87
CA GLY A 279 3.57 -8.11 10.66
C GLY A 279 2.21 -7.69 11.23
N GLY A 280 1.25 -8.62 11.22
CA GLY A 280 -0.13 -8.39 11.70
C GLY A 280 -0.21 -7.83 13.12
N ALA A 281 0.64 -8.30 14.04
CA ALA A 281 0.65 -7.78 15.41
C ALA A 281 1.00 -6.29 15.46
N THR A 282 1.94 -5.83 14.61
CA THR A 282 2.32 -4.43 14.53
C THR A 282 1.19 -3.59 13.94
N THR A 283 0.60 -4.03 12.82
CA THR A 283 -0.49 -3.29 12.17
C THR A 283 -1.72 -3.17 13.06
N ASP A 284 -2.06 -4.23 13.81
CA ASP A 284 -3.17 -4.22 14.75
C ASP A 284 -2.92 -3.26 15.92
N THR A 285 -1.74 -3.34 16.55
CA THR A 285 -1.42 -2.54 17.74
C THR A 285 -1.24 -1.06 17.39
N ALA A 286 -0.47 -0.76 16.35
CA ALA A 286 -0.27 0.62 15.88
C ALA A 286 -1.57 1.23 15.34
N GLY A 287 -2.39 0.42 14.66
CA GLY A 287 -3.72 0.81 14.23
C GLY A 287 -4.64 1.15 15.40
N PHE A 288 -4.60 0.39 16.49
CA PHE A 288 -5.37 0.68 17.69
C PHE A 288 -4.88 1.97 18.39
N VAL A 289 -3.57 2.22 18.41
CA VAL A 289 -3.00 3.49 18.89
C VAL A 289 -3.51 4.66 18.04
N ALA A 290 -3.45 4.56 16.70
CA ALA A 290 -3.95 5.59 15.80
C ALA A 290 -5.45 5.86 15.99
N ALA A 291 -6.25 4.80 16.14
CA ALA A 291 -7.68 4.87 16.33
C ALA A 291 -8.11 5.56 17.63
N THR A 292 -7.31 5.41 18.68
CA THR A 292 -7.65 5.88 20.04
C THR A 292 -6.99 7.22 20.37
N TRP A 293 -5.84 7.54 19.78
CA TRP A 293 -5.19 8.83 19.96
C TRP A 293 -6.05 9.95 19.38
N LEU A 294 -6.38 10.96 20.20
CA LEU A 294 -7.26 12.09 19.85
C LEU A 294 -8.62 11.69 19.24
N ARG A 295 -9.09 10.47 19.46
CA ARG A 295 -10.29 9.82 18.90
C ARG A 295 -10.16 9.47 17.43
N GLY A 296 -8.93 9.28 16.96
CA GLY A 296 -8.57 8.87 15.59
C GLY A 296 -7.68 9.88 14.89
N ILE A 297 -6.50 9.41 14.48
CA ILE A 297 -5.55 10.10 13.59
C ILE A 297 -5.22 9.20 12.40
N GLY A 298 -4.47 9.73 11.41
CA GLY A 298 -4.07 8.96 10.24
C GLY A 298 -3.28 7.70 10.59
N LEU A 299 -3.50 6.63 9.81
CA LEU A 299 -2.75 5.37 9.88
C LEU A 299 -2.23 5.01 8.50
N ILE A 300 -0.97 4.62 8.39
CA ILE A 300 -0.41 3.97 7.20
C ILE A 300 0.20 2.64 7.61
N ASN A 301 -0.19 1.56 6.93
CA ASN A 301 0.37 0.25 7.17
C ASN A 301 1.45 -0.08 6.14
N ILE A 302 2.62 -0.52 6.60
CA ILE A 302 3.71 -1.09 5.81
C ILE A 302 3.91 -2.53 6.28
N PRO A 303 3.05 -3.48 5.80
CA PRO A 303 3.16 -4.86 6.18
C PRO A 303 4.46 -5.49 5.67
N THR A 304 5.16 -6.23 6.52
CA THR A 304 6.45 -6.87 6.19
C THR A 304 6.38 -8.39 6.15
N THR A 305 5.23 -8.98 6.43
CA THR A 305 4.96 -10.41 6.29
C THR A 305 3.89 -10.64 5.23
N LEU A 306 3.96 -11.75 4.51
CA LEU A 306 2.96 -12.09 3.49
C LEU A 306 1.54 -12.11 4.08
N LEU A 307 1.37 -12.75 5.24
CA LEU A 307 0.08 -12.79 5.94
C LEU A 307 -0.46 -11.39 6.23
N ALA A 308 0.39 -10.46 6.66
CA ALA A 308 -0.07 -9.09 6.90
C ALA A 308 -0.43 -8.35 5.60
N MET A 309 0.32 -8.59 4.50
CA MET A 309 0.06 -7.99 3.19
C MET A 309 -1.31 -8.38 2.64
N VAL A 310 -1.65 -9.69 2.70
CA VAL A 310 -2.87 -10.21 2.10
C VAL A 310 -4.06 -10.26 3.07
N ASP A 311 -3.81 -10.08 4.37
CA ASP A 311 -4.86 -10.18 5.39
C ASP A 311 -4.82 -9.01 6.40
N ALA A 312 -3.97 -9.02 7.42
CA ALA A 312 -4.11 -8.17 8.60
C ALA A 312 -4.09 -6.66 8.31
N ALA A 313 -3.24 -6.19 7.40
CA ALA A 313 -3.10 -4.77 7.08
C ALA A 313 -4.28 -4.20 6.27
N VAL A 314 -5.13 -5.06 5.68
CA VAL A 314 -6.25 -4.69 4.81
C VAL A 314 -7.57 -4.91 5.52
N GLY A 315 -8.43 -3.89 5.62
CA GLY A 315 -9.77 -4.02 6.19
C GLY A 315 -9.97 -3.37 7.54
N GLY A 316 -8.96 -2.64 8.05
CA GLY A 316 -9.10 -1.72 9.18
C GLY A 316 -9.45 -2.36 10.53
N LYS A 317 -9.36 -3.67 10.69
CA LYS A 317 -9.43 -4.31 12.02
C LYS A 317 -8.16 -3.93 12.77
N THR A 318 -8.31 -3.38 13.97
CA THR A 318 -7.20 -3.04 14.86
C THR A 318 -7.52 -3.52 16.26
N GLY A 319 -6.51 -3.90 17.04
CA GLY A 319 -6.79 -4.37 18.38
C GLY A 319 -5.61 -5.01 19.09
N ILE A 320 -5.87 -5.32 20.34
CA ILE A 320 -4.92 -5.94 21.26
C ILE A 320 -5.55 -7.13 21.99
N ASN A 321 -4.72 -7.90 22.65
CA ASN A 321 -5.13 -9.02 23.46
C ASN A 321 -5.53 -8.59 24.87
N SER A 322 -6.35 -9.39 25.49
CA SER A 322 -6.70 -9.31 26.90
C SER A 322 -6.41 -10.64 27.60
N SER A 323 -6.53 -10.68 28.92
CA SER A 323 -6.45 -11.92 29.68
C SER A 323 -7.55 -12.94 29.33
N ALA A 324 -8.65 -12.48 28.69
CA ALA A 324 -9.76 -13.32 28.27
C ALA A 324 -9.58 -13.92 26.87
N GLY A 325 -8.64 -13.41 26.07
CA GLY A 325 -8.37 -13.92 24.72
C GLY A 325 -7.76 -12.89 23.79
N LYS A 326 -7.39 -13.38 22.58
CA LYS A 326 -6.81 -12.57 21.51
C LYS A 326 -7.86 -11.65 20.86
N ASN A 327 -7.43 -10.45 20.45
CA ASN A 327 -8.19 -9.51 19.63
C ASN A 327 -9.54 -9.07 20.20
N LEU A 328 -9.78 -9.20 21.51
CA LEU A 328 -11.05 -8.84 22.13
C LEU A 328 -11.22 -7.33 22.39
N ILE A 329 -10.12 -6.60 22.40
CA ILE A 329 -10.11 -5.15 22.57
C ILE A 329 -9.66 -4.52 21.27
N GLY A 330 -10.54 -3.79 20.58
CA GLY A 330 -10.19 -3.21 19.30
C GLY A 330 -11.31 -2.37 18.69
N CYS A 331 -11.03 -1.85 17.52
CA CYS A 331 -11.97 -1.07 16.72
C CYS A 331 -11.69 -1.20 15.23
N PHE A 332 -12.64 -0.74 14.42
CA PHE A 332 -12.42 -0.57 12.98
C PHE A 332 -11.83 0.81 12.72
N HIS A 333 -10.62 0.84 12.19
CA HIS A 333 -9.90 2.06 11.81
C HIS A 333 -9.17 1.85 10.48
N PRO A 334 -9.85 2.08 9.33
CA PRO A 334 -9.24 1.93 8.02
C PRO A 334 -7.99 2.82 7.87
N PRO A 335 -6.90 2.30 7.28
CA PRO A 335 -5.71 3.09 7.05
C PRO A 335 -5.94 4.13 5.93
N LEU A 336 -5.12 5.18 5.90
CA LEU A 336 -5.04 6.10 4.76
C LEU A 336 -4.45 5.41 3.52
N ARG A 337 -3.53 4.47 3.74
CA ARG A 337 -2.88 3.65 2.71
C ARG A 337 -2.22 2.42 3.31
N VAL A 338 -2.12 1.37 2.49
CA VAL A 338 -1.26 0.20 2.76
C VAL A 338 -0.15 0.18 1.72
N ILE A 339 1.09 0.03 2.16
CA ILE A 339 2.29 -0.08 1.30
C ILE A 339 2.83 -1.52 1.42
N ALA A 340 2.34 -2.40 0.56
CA ALA A 340 2.78 -3.79 0.48
C ALA A 340 4.02 -3.88 -0.44
N ASP A 341 5.18 -3.44 0.07
CA ASP A 341 6.45 -3.54 -0.64
C ASP A 341 6.97 -4.99 -0.51
N LEU A 342 6.99 -5.68 -1.64
CA LEU A 342 7.35 -7.10 -1.72
C LEU A 342 8.83 -7.36 -1.41
N ASP A 343 9.68 -6.33 -1.42
CA ASP A 343 11.10 -6.47 -1.07
C ASP A 343 11.28 -6.91 0.39
N TYR A 344 10.32 -6.60 1.28
CA TYR A 344 10.34 -7.10 2.67
C TYR A 344 10.25 -8.63 2.76
N LEU A 345 9.61 -9.30 1.81
CA LEU A 345 9.45 -10.75 1.81
C LEU A 345 10.78 -11.51 1.67
N SER A 346 11.79 -10.87 1.06
CA SER A 346 13.13 -11.47 0.92
C SER A 346 13.86 -11.72 2.24
N SER A 347 13.46 -11.03 3.31
CA SER A 347 14.01 -11.20 4.67
C SER A 347 13.07 -12.00 5.58
N LEU A 348 11.89 -12.38 5.11
CA LEU A 348 10.93 -13.15 5.87
C LEU A 348 11.38 -14.63 5.96
N PRO A 349 11.36 -15.27 7.15
CA PRO A 349 11.62 -16.70 7.25
C PRO A 349 10.69 -17.51 6.34
N GLU A 350 11.24 -18.53 5.66
CA GLU A 350 10.50 -19.36 4.70
C GLU A 350 9.18 -19.90 5.27
N LYS A 351 9.20 -20.40 6.51
CA LYS A 351 7.98 -20.92 7.16
C LYS A 351 6.89 -19.86 7.35
N ASP A 352 7.27 -18.60 7.58
CA ASP A 352 6.31 -17.50 7.73
C ASP A 352 5.80 -17.03 6.34
N PHE A 353 6.64 -17.11 5.31
CA PHE A 353 6.23 -16.87 3.94
C PHE A 353 5.21 -17.94 3.48
N VAL A 354 5.54 -19.23 3.64
CA VAL A 354 4.65 -20.37 3.31
C VAL A 354 3.32 -20.26 4.07
N ALA A 355 3.36 -19.93 5.37
CA ALA A 355 2.13 -19.73 6.13
C ALA A 355 1.25 -18.61 5.55
N GLY A 356 1.85 -17.52 5.06
CA GLY A 356 1.09 -16.45 4.40
C GLY A 356 0.37 -16.91 3.12
N LEU A 357 0.91 -17.91 2.40
CA LEU A 357 0.26 -18.47 1.21
C LEU A 357 -1.06 -19.18 1.53
N GLY A 358 -1.29 -19.60 2.77
CA GLY A 358 -2.57 -20.17 3.19
C GLY A 358 -3.76 -19.24 2.92
N GLU A 359 -3.61 -17.97 3.24
CA GLU A 359 -4.62 -16.95 2.95
C GLU A 359 -4.77 -16.67 1.46
N VAL A 360 -3.68 -16.73 0.71
CA VAL A 360 -3.71 -16.58 -0.76
C VAL A 360 -4.51 -17.70 -1.41
N VAL A 361 -4.19 -18.98 -1.07
CA VAL A 361 -4.91 -20.16 -1.58
C VAL A 361 -6.39 -20.09 -1.20
N LYS A 362 -6.70 -19.73 0.04
CA LYS A 362 -8.07 -19.53 0.51
C LYS A 362 -8.83 -18.53 -0.38
N CYS A 363 -8.23 -17.39 -0.72
CA CYS A 363 -8.84 -16.40 -1.63
C CYS A 363 -9.19 -17.02 -2.99
N GLY A 364 -8.36 -17.95 -3.47
CA GLY A 364 -8.63 -18.73 -4.69
C GLY A 364 -9.90 -19.57 -4.59
N PHE A 365 -10.10 -20.24 -3.48
CA PHE A 365 -11.27 -21.09 -3.27
C PHE A 365 -12.57 -20.31 -3.03
N ILE A 366 -12.50 -19.17 -2.34
CA ILE A 366 -13.71 -18.43 -1.98
C ILE A 366 -14.19 -17.47 -3.09
N ARG A 367 -13.32 -17.01 -4.00
CA ARG A 367 -13.69 -15.92 -4.93
C ARG A 367 -12.95 -15.92 -6.27
N ASP A 368 -11.61 -15.84 -6.28
CA ASP A 368 -10.81 -15.67 -7.50
C ASP A 368 -10.11 -16.99 -7.90
N THR A 369 -10.81 -17.82 -8.67
CA THR A 369 -10.30 -19.13 -9.09
C THR A 369 -9.05 -19.08 -9.98
N GLU A 370 -8.69 -17.90 -10.51
CA GLU A 370 -7.43 -17.72 -11.25
C GLU A 370 -6.21 -17.91 -10.35
N ILE A 371 -6.32 -17.61 -9.06
CA ILE A 371 -5.29 -17.92 -8.05
C ILE A 371 -4.97 -19.42 -8.08
N LEU A 372 -6.01 -20.27 -8.11
CA LEU A 372 -5.83 -21.72 -8.16
C LEU A 372 -5.16 -22.15 -9.47
N ARG A 373 -5.59 -21.59 -10.61
CA ARG A 373 -5.00 -21.88 -11.92
C ARG A 373 -3.51 -21.52 -11.97
N ILE A 374 -3.14 -20.37 -11.39
CA ILE A 374 -1.73 -19.97 -11.31
C ILE A 374 -0.95 -20.96 -10.45
N ILE A 375 -1.45 -21.33 -9.27
CA ILE A 375 -0.79 -22.29 -8.38
C ILE A 375 -0.61 -23.66 -9.07
N GLU A 376 -1.65 -24.15 -9.74
CA GLU A 376 -1.66 -25.44 -10.45
C GLU A 376 -0.68 -25.47 -11.63
N GLY A 377 -0.56 -24.37 -12.36
CA GLY A 377 0.28 -24.23 -13.55
C GLY A 377 1.72 -23.79 -13.30
N THR A 378 2.07 -23.41 -12.07
CA THR A 378 3.40 -22.84 -11.74
C THR A 378 4.32 -23.92 -11.13
N ASP A 379 5.61 -23.89 -11.47
CA ASP A 379 6.63 -24.72 -10.80
C ASP A 379 6.70 -24.37 -9.30
N THR A 380 6.81 -25.40 -8.45
CA THR A 380 6.82 -25.23 -6.99
C THR A 380 8.00 -24.37 -6.51
N ASN A 381 9.14 -24.38 -7.20
CA ASN A 381 10.27 -23.51 -6.88
C ASN A 381 9.92 -22.02 -7.06
N LEU A 382 9.09 -21.70 -8.07
CA LEU A 382 8.63 -20.33 -8.28
C LEU A 382 7.54 -19.91 -7.27
N LEU A 383 6.78 -20.88 -6.76
CA LEU A 383 5.81 -20.62 -5.67
C LEU A 383 6.49 -20.37 -4.31
N SER A 384 7.72 -20.84 -4.12
CA SER A 384 8.53 -20.59 -2.93
C SER A 384 9.50 -19.41 -3.08
N ASP A 385 9.60 -18.80 -4.26
CA ASP A 385 10.44 -17.62 -4.50
C ASP A 385 9.62 -16.31 -4.32
N PRO A 386 9.84 -15.55 -3.24
CA PRO A 386 9.13 -14.29 -3.00
C PRO A 386 9.28 -13.24 -4.11
N ARG A 387 10.28 -13.40 -5.00
CA ARG A 387 10.59 -12.47 -6.08
C ARG A 387 9.97 -12.86 -7.41
N SER A 388 9.35 -14.04 -7.50
CA SER A 388 8.73 -14.49 -8.74
C SER A 388 7.54 -13.60 -9.12
N SER A 389 7.35 -13.41 -10.43
CA SER A 389 6.19 -12.67 -10.94
C SER A 389 4.87 -13.36 -10.62
N GLN A 390 4.90 -14.69 -10.46
CA GLN A 390 3.75 -15.49 -10.06
C GLN A 390 3.33 -15.17 -8.61
N ILE A 391 4.28 -15.07 -7.70
CA ILE A 391 4.00 -14.69 -6.30
C ILE A 391 3.45 -13.26 -6.25
N ARG A 392 4.02 -12.32 -7.00
CA ARG A 392 3.49 -10.97 -7.11
C ARG A 392 2.03 -10.99 -7.57
N GLU A 393 1.72 -11.70 -8.65
CA GLU A 393 0.35 -11.79 -9.17
C GLU A 393 -0.60 -12.43 -8.15
N LEU A 394 -0.18 -13.50 -7.47
CA LEU A 394 -0.96 -14.15 -6.42
C LEU A 394 -1.30 -13.19 -5.27
N ILE A 395 -0.32 -12.41 -4.81
CA ILE A 395 -0.51 -11.40 -3.76
C ILE A 395 -1.48 -10.30 -4.22
N GLU A 396 -1.28 -9.76 -5.44
CA GLU A 396 -2.18 -8.74 -6.00
C GLU A 396 -3.62 -9.22 -6.07
N ARG A 397 -3.86 -10.47 -6.51
CA ARG A 397 -5.19 -11.07 -6.59
C ARG A 397 -5.81 -11.32 -5.21
N ALA A 398 -5.03 -11.85 -4.26
CA ALA A 398 -5.52 -12.07 -2.90
C ALA A 398 -5.93 -10.74 -2.21
N ILE A 399 -5.12 -9.69 -2.37
CA ILE A 399 -5.46 -8.35 -1.88
C ILE A 399 -6.71 -7.82 -2.58
N ALA A 400 -6.87 -8.03 -3.90
CA ALA A 400 -8.07 -7.60 -4.63
C ALA A 400 -9.34 -8.29 -4.12
N VAL A 401 -9.30 -9.61 -3.88
CA VAL A 401 -10.41 -10.33 -3.25
C VAL A 401 -10.79 -9.72 -1.90
N LYS A 402 -9.78 -9.45 -1.06
CA LYS A 402 -10.04 -8.87 0.25
C LYS A 402 -10.56 -7.43 0.15
N ALA A 403 -10.01 -6.64 -0.76
CA ALA A 403 -10.46 -5.28 -1.03
C ALA A 403 -11.95 -5.23 -1.43
N ASP A 404 -12.36 -6.11 -2.34
CA ASP A 404 -13.77 -6.22 -2.77
C ASP A 404 -14.71 -6.56 -1.61
N VAL A 405 -14.33 -7.55 -0.81
CA VAL A 405 -15.14 -8.01 0.32
C VAL A 405 -15.25 -6.94 1.40
N VAL A 406 -14.13 -6.29 1.73
CA VAL A 406 -14.08 -5.21 2.75
C VAL A 406 -14.83 -3.97 2.27
N SER A 407 -14.73 -3.63 0.98
CA SER A 407 -15.47 -2.50 0.39
C SER A 407 -16.98 -2.67 0.54
N ALA A 408 -17.47 -3.90 0.42
CA ALA A 408 -18.89 -4.22 0.55
C ALA A 408 -19.35 -4.39 2.01
N ASP A 409 -18.46 -4.82 2.92
CA ASP A 409 -18.79 -5.12 4.32
C ASP A 409 -17.58 -4.87 5.26
N LEU A 410 -17.35 -3.61 5.59
CA LEU A 410 -16.24 -3.24 6.49
C LEU A 410 -16.38 -3.87 7.90
N LYS A 411 -17.60 -3.94 8.43
CA LYS A 411 -17.86 -4.31 9.84
C LYS A 411 -18.17 -5.80 10.07
N GLU A 412 -17.98 -6.65 9.05
CA GLU A 412 -18.25 -8.09 9.14
C GLU A 412 -19.69 -8.43 9.57
N SER A 413 -20.63 -7.76 8.94
CA SER A 413 -22.07 -7.94 9.22
C SER A 413 -22.73 -9.01 8.34
N GLY A 414 -22.04 -9.55 7.34
CA GLY A 414 -22.57 -10.54 6.41
C GLY A 414 -21.53 -11.07 5.43
N LEU A 415 -21.31 -10.39 4.30
CA LEU A 415 -20.44 -10.87 3.22
C LEU A 415 -19.01 -11.17 3.69
N ARG A 416 -18.45 -10.35 4.57
CA ARG A 416 -17.07 -10.51 5.04
C ARG A 416 -16.84 -11.82 5.78
N GLU A 417 -17.89 -12.49 6.24
CA GLU A 417 -17.75 -13.81 6.87
C GLU A 417 -17.16 -14.87 5.94
N ILE A 418 -17.28 -14.72 4.60
CA ILE A 418 -16.69 -15.67 3.65
C ILE A 418 -15.17 -15.78 3.79
N LEU A 419 -14.49 -14.73 4.29
CA LEU A 419 -13.06 -14.76 4.59
C LEU A 419 -12.70 -15.74 5.70
N ASN A 420 -13.68 -16.19 6.49
CA ASN A 420 -13.50 -17.19 7.55
C ASN A 420 -13.59 -18.64 7.03
N TYR A 421 -13.50 -18.88 5.70
CA TYR A 421 -13.40 -20.24 5.15
C TYR A 421 -12.20 -20.98 5.75
N GLY A 422 -12.43 -22.16 6.33
CA GLY A 422 -11.43 -22.93 7.07
C GLY A 422 -11.15 -22.46 8.50
N HIS A 423 -11.47 -21.22 8.87
CA HIS A 423 -11.05 -20.62 10.14
C HIS A 423 -11.70 -21.24 11.38
N THR A 424 -12.89 -21.81 11.27
CA THR A 424 -13.56 -22.42 12.43
C THR A 424 -12.70 -23.52 13.06
N LEU A 425 -12.14 -24.42 12.25
CA LEU A 425 -11.23 -25.46 12.74
C LEU A 425 -9.83 -24.90 12.99
N ALA A 426 -9.34 -24.00 12.12
CA ALA A 426 -8.01 -23.42 12.24
C ALA A 426 -7.79 -22.75 13.62
N HIS A 427 -8.72 -21.93 14.08
CA HIS A 427 -8.64 -21.27 15.39
C HIS A 427 -8.67 -22.27 16.55
N ALA A 428 -9.39 -23.39 16.40
CA ALA A 428 -9.37 -24.45 17.42
C ALA A 428 -7.99 -25.12 17.49
N ILE A 429 -7.39 -25.46 16.34
CA ILE A 429 -6.03 -25.98 16.26
C ILE A 429 -5.04 -25.00 16.90
N GLU A 430 -5.05 -23.74 16.48
CA GLU A 430 -4.15 -22.72 17.06
C GLU A 430 -4.25 -22.65 18.59
N LYS A 431 -5.47 -22.69 19.12
CA LYS A 431 -5.72 -22.61 20.56
C LYS A 431 -5.26 -23.87 21.30
N CYS A 432 -5.57 -25.07 20.81
CA CYS A 432 -5.14 -26.33 21.40
C CYS A 432 -3.62 -26.49 21.38
N GLU A 433 -2.97 -26.01 20.32
CA GLU A 433 -1.52 -26.05 20.14
C GLU A 433 -0.79 -24.88 20.83
N ASN A 434 -1.48 -24.12 21.69
CA ASN A 434 -0.93 -22.94 22.36
C ASN A 434 -0.25 -21.95 21.39
N PHE A 435 -0.82 -21.82 20.18
CA PHE A 435 -0.33 -20.96 19.09
C PHE A 435 1.08 -21.29 18.59
N SER A 436 1.51 -22.54 18.74
CA SER A 436 2.76 -23.04 18.15
C SER A 436 2.63 -23.26 16.64
N TRP A 437 1.43 -23.57 16.15
CA TRP A 437 1.11 -23.62 14.73
C TRP A 437 0.96 -22.21 14.16
N ARG A 438 1.48 -22.02 12.95
CA ARG A 438 1.27 -20.79 12.21
C ARG A 438 -0.15 -20.73 11.67
N HIS A 439 -0.72 -19.53 11.64
CA HIS A 439 -2.10 -19.32 11.19
C HIS A 439 -2.41 -19.99 9.85
N GLY A 440 -1.60 -19.77 8.81
CA GLY A 440 -1.84 -20.35 7.49
C GLY A 440 -1.69 -21.87 7.43
N GLU A 441 -0.86 -22.48 8.31
CA GLU A 441 -0.78 -23.92 8.45
C GLU A 441 -2.13 -24.49 8.95
N ALA A 442 -2.68 -23.87 9.98
CA ALA A 442 -3.99 -24.24 10.51
C ALA A 442 -5.13 -23.97 9.50
N VAL A 443 -5.06 -22.87 8.75
CA VAL A 443 -6.04 -22.54 7.70
C VAL A 443 -6.02 -23.56 6.58
N GLY A 444 -4.86 -24.07 6.16
CA GLY A 444 -4.76 -25.14 5.16
C GLY A 444 -5.56 -26.37 5.55
N VAL A 445 -5.32 -26.88 6.77
CA VAL A 445 -6.08 -28.01 7.36
C VAL A 445 -7.58 -27.68 7.45
N GLY A 446 -7.90 -26.49 7.93
CA GLY A 446 -9.29 -26.05 8.10
C GLY A 446 -10.06 -25.95 6.79
N CYS A 447 -9.41 -25.50 5.70
CA CYS A 447 -10.02 -25.43 4.37
C CYS A 447 -10.28 -26.83 3.79
N VAL A 448 -9.33 -27.77 3.95
CA VAL A 448 -9.52 -29.18 3.54
C VAL A 448 -10.68 -29.83 4.34
N PHE A 449 -10.75 -29.57 5.64
CA PHE A 449 -11.87 -30.03 6.47
C PHE A 449 -13.21 -29.44 6.00
N ALA A 450 -13.26 -28.13 5.72
CA ALA A 450 -14.48 -27.49 5.23
C ALA A 450 -14.90 -28.00 3.84
N ALA A 451 -13.94 -28.35 2.98
CA ALA A 451 -14.22 -28.98 1.69
C ALA A 451 -14.88 -30.36 1.86
N HIS A 452 -14.39 -31.20 2.78
CA HIS A 452 -15.04 -32.48 3.09
C HIS A 452 -16.45 -32.30 3.68
N LEU A 453 -16.68 -31.27 4.51
CA LEU A 453 -18.05 -30.91 4.95
C LEU A 453 -18.93 -30.53 3.74
N GLY A 454 -18.36 -29.83 2.76
CA GLY A 454 -19.05 -29.51 1.50
C GLY A 454 -19.49 -30.77 0.76
N VAL A 455 -18.65 -31.81 0.69
CA VAL A 455 -19.00 -33.11 0.09
C VAL A 455 -20.12 -33.81 0.87
N VAL A 456 -20.05 -33.86 2.19
CA VAL A 456 -21.12 -34.43 3.04
C VAL A 456 -22.48 -33.74 2.78
N ARG A 457 -22.45 -32.45 2.47
CA ARG A 457 -23.64 -31.64 2.18
C ARG A 457 -24.05 -31.68 0.70
N GLY A 458 -23.30 -32.34 -0.16
CA GLY A 458 -23.56 -32.36 -1.60
C GLY A 458 -23.31 -31.04 -2.33
N LEU A 459 -22.54 -30.15 -1.73
CA LEU A 459 -22.15 -28.84 -2.27
C LEU A 459 -20.87 -28.91 -3.11
N LEU A 460 -20.01 -29.86 -2.80
CA LEU A 460 -18.74 -30.13 -3.48
C LEU A 460 -18.64 -31.61 -3.87
N THR A 461 -17.69 -31.93 -4.76
CA THR A 461 -17.34 -33.27 -5.19
C THR A 461 -16.01 -33.71 -4.53
N ASP A 462 -15.71 -35.02 -4.59
CA ASP A 462 -14.41 -35.54 -4.14
C ASP A 462 -13.25 -34.92 -4.96
N ALA A 463 -13.44 -34.65 -6.25
CA ALA A 463 -12.46 -33.95 -7.08
C ALA A 463 -12.17 -32.53 -6.59
N ASP A 464 -13.17 -31.82 -6.05
CA ASP A 464 -12.94 -30.50 -5.44
C ASP A 464 -12.11 -30.61 -4.16
N VAL A 465 -12.28 -31.67 -3.37
CA VAL A 465 -11.42 -31.95 -2.20
C VAL A 465 -10.00 -32.24 -2.63
N GLU A 466 -9.79 -33.09 -3.65
CA GLU A 466 -8.46 -33.37 -4.21
C GLU A 466 -7.78 -32.09 -4.67
N ARG A 467 -8.53 -31.18 -5.26
CA ARG A 467 -8.04 -29.86 -5.67
C ARG A 467 -7.58 -29.01 -4.48
N HIS A 468 -8.31 -29.04 -3.34
CA HIS A 468 -7.88 -28.37 -2.10
C HIS A 468 -6.56 -28.97 -1.58
N VAL A 469 -6.51 -30.29 -1.45
CA VAL A 469 -5.30 -31.01 -1.03
C VAL A 469 -4.11 -30.66 -1.91
N SER A 470 -4.30 -30.69 -3.24
CA SER A 470 -3.25 -30.36 -4.20
C SER A 470 -2.79 -28.91 -4.05
N ALA A 471 -3.70 -27.93 -4.02
CA ALA A 471 -3.36 -26.51 -3.98
C ALA A 471 -2.58 -26.13 -2.71
N PHE A 472 -3.02 -26.59 -1.53
CA PHE A 472 -2.32 -26.31 -0.27
C PHE A 472 -0.97 -27.05 -0.19
N SER A 473 -0.90 -28.32 -0.63
CA SER A 473 0.36 -29.07 -0.65
C SER A 473 1.40 -28.47 -1.60
N ARG A 474 0.98 -27.94 -2.76
CA ARG A 474 1.90 -27.33 -3.75
C ARG A 474 2.61 -26.09 -3.21
N VAL A 475 1.98 -25.36 -2.30
CA VAL A 475 2.60 -24.21 -1.63
C VAL A 475 3.29 -24.59 -0.30
N GLY A 476 3.42 -25.89 0.00
CA GLY A 476 4.15 -26.38 1.17
C GLY A 476 3.38 -26.39 2.48
N LEU A 477 2.06 -26.24 2.45
CA LEU A 477 1.22 -26.21 3.66
C LEU A 477 0.75 -27.60 4.06
N PRO A 478 0.60 -27.89 5.37
CA PRO A 478 0.01 -29.12 5.85
C PRO A 478 -1.48 -29.19 5.49
N ILE A 479 -1.94 -30.40 5.19
CA ILE A 479 -3.33 -30.71 4.84
C ILE A 479 -4.01 -31.62 5.85
N THR A 480 -3.25 -32.09 6.86
CA THR A 480 -3.71 -33.00 7.92
C THR A 480 -3.25 -32.47 9.27
N TYR A 481 -3.92 -32.92 10.31
CA TYR A 481 -3.63 -32.59 11.70
C TYR A 481 -3.70 -33.85 12.55
N SER A 482 -2.73 -34.07 13.44
CA SER A 482 -2.62 -35.25 14.30
C SER A 482 -2.23 -34.90 15.76
N GLY A 483 -2.48 -33.66 16.18
CA GLY A 483 -2.15 -33.22 17.55
C GLY A 483 -3.23 -33.63 18.55
N THR A 484 -4.15 -32.74 18.82
CA THR A 484 -5.24 -32.91 19.79
C THR A 484 -6.41 -33.68 19.16
N SER A 485 -7.20 -34.39 19.98
CA SER A 485 -8.39 -35.11 19.54
C SER A 485 -9.46 -34.17 18.96
N PHE A 486 -10.30 -34.71 18.07
CA PHE A 486 -11.37 -33.88 17.49
C PHE A 486 -12.40 -33.42 18.54
N ASP A 487 -12.66 -34.22 19.58
CA ASP A 487 -13.59 -33.81 20.65
C ASP A 487 -13.05 -32.59 21.42
N GLU A 488 -11.75 -32.53 21.70
CA GLU A 488 -11.14 -31.35 22.33
C GLU A 488 -11.17 -30.12 21.40
N LEU A 489 -10.92 -30.31 20.08
CA LEU A 489 -11.09 -29.24 19.08
C LEU A 489 -12.54 -28.76 19.03
N LEU A 490 -13.49 -29.69 19.08
CA LEU A 490 -14.91 -29.39 19.06
C LEU A 490 -15.35 -28.60 20.31
N ASP A 491 -14.83 -28.94 21.48
CA ASP A 491 -15.10 -28.21 22.72
C ASP A 491 -14.61 -26.76 22.62
N VAL A 492 -13.46 -26.53 22.00
CA VAL A 492 -12.96 -25.19 21.74
C VAL A 492 -13.89 -24.43 20.77
N VAL A 493 -14.32 -25.06 19.69
CA VAL A 493 -15.27 -24.44 18.73
C VAL A 493 -16.59 -24.11 19.42
N LEU A 494 -17.13 -25.02 20.24
CA LEU A 494 -18.38 -24.82 20.98
C LEU A 494 -18.28 -23.73 22.05
N SER A 495 -17.10 -23.52 22.64
CA SER A 495 -16.85 -22.46 23.61
C SER A 495 -16.82 -21.06 23.02
N ASP A 496 -16.70 -20.92 21.71
CA ASP A 496 -16.79 -19.62 21.03
C ASP A 496 -18.22 -19.08 21.07
N LYS A 497 -18.39 -17.79 21.41
CA LYS A 497 -19.68 -17.08 21.53
C LYS A 497 -20.56 -17.11 20.28
N LYS A 498 -20.04 -17.58 19.15
CA LYS A 498 -20.75 -17.72 17.87
C LYS A 498 -21.71 -18.93 17.82
N VAL A 499 -21.66 -19.84 18.81
CA VAL A 499 -22.57 -21.01 18.86
C VAL A 499 -23.93 -20.58 19.40
N ARG A 500 -24.97 -20.60 18.56
CA ARG A 500 -26.37 -20.43 18.95
C ARG A 500 -27.09 -21.77 18.81
N ALA A 501 -27.74 -22.23 19.88
CA ALA A 501 -28.59 -23.43 19.89
C ALA A 501 -27.86 -24.76 19.53
N GLY A 502 -26.58 -24.93 19.91
CA GLY A 502 -25.86 -26.19 19.71
C GLY A 502 -25.48 -26.50 18.26
N GLN A 503 -25.60 -25.55 17.36
CA GLN A 503 -25.18 -25.70 15.96
C GLN A 503 -23.89 -24.90 15.68
N LEU A 504 -22.95 -25.56 15.02
CA LEU A 504 -21.69 -24.97 14.58
C LEU A 504 -21.93 -24.10 13.34
N ARG A 505 -21.19 -23.03 13.22
CA ARG A 505 -21.23 -22.14 12.06
C ARG A 505 -19.95 -22.27 11.25
N PHE A 506 -20.07 -22.77 10.02
CA PHE A 506 -18.95 -22.93 9.10
C PHE A 506 -19.22 -22.14 7.81
N VAL A 507 -18.18 -21.57 7.25
CA VAL A 507 -18.20 -21.15 5.86
C VAL A 507 -17.88 -22.38 5.01
N LEU A 508 -18.74 -22.68 4.03
CA LEU A 508 -18.56 -23.75 3.04
C LEU A 508 -18.64 -23.15 1.64
N LEU A 509 -18.23 -23.95 0.66
CA LEU A 509 -18.35 -23.59 -0.76
C LEU A 509 -19.55 -24.31 -1.37
N ASP A 510 -20.40 -23.56 -2.08
CA ASP A 510 -21.41 -24.11 -3.00
C ASP A 510 -20.83 -24.03 -4.42
N GLY A 511 -19.93 -24.97 -4.72
CA GLY A 511 -18.99 -24.89 -5.84
C GLY A 511 -17.79 -23.95 -5.54
N ILE A 512 -16.65 -24.24 -6.14
CA ILE A 512 -15.43 -23.41 -5.98
C ILE A 512 -15.70 -21.98 -6.50
N GLY A 513 -15.30 -20.97 -5.71
CA GLY A 513 -15.55 -19.56 -5.99
C GLY A 513 -16.83 -18.98 -5.38
N ASN A 514 -17.67 -19.81 -4.77
CA ASN A 514 -18.96 -19.38 -4.19
C ASN A 514 -19.05 -19.80 -2.70
N ALA A 515 -18.58 -18.95 -1.81
CA ALA A 515 -18.55 -19.20 -0.37
C ALA A 515 -19.78 -18.63 0.33
N ALA A 516 -20.34 -19.40 1.27
CA ALA A 516 -21.48 -19.00 2.10
C ALA A 516 -21.42 -19.65 3.50
N THR A 517 -22.15 -19.11 4.45
CA THR A 517 -22.20 -19.61 5.81
C THR A 517 -23.30 -20.65 5.99
N TYR A 518 -22.94 -21.79 6.57
CA TYR A 518 -23.84 -22.93 6.83
C TYR A 518 -23.85 -23.30 8.30
N ARG A 519 -24.96 -23.87 8.74
CA ARG A 519 -25.09 -24.49 10.05
C ARG A 519 -24.77 -25.96 9.93
N ILE A 520 -23.83 -26.45 10.74
CA ILE A 520 -23.32 -27.81 10.75
C ILE A 520 -23.61 -28.43 12.12
N SER A 521 -24.09 -29.66 12.16
CA SER A 521 -24.23 -30.40 13.41
C SER A 521 -22.86 -30.92 13.89
N PRO A 522 -22.66 -31.11 15.21
CA PRO A 522 -21.46 -31.75 15.71
C PRO A 522 -21.21 -33.14 15.11
N ASP A 523 -22.27 -33.91 14.79
CA ASP A 523 -22.13 -35.25 14.22
C ASP A 523 -21.61 -35.22 12.77
N GLU A 524 -22.06 -34.27 11.95
CA GLU A 524 -21.49 -34.06 10.61
C GLU A 524 -19.99 -33.72 10.70
N ALA A 525 -19.62 -32.86 11.63
CA ALA A 525 -18.23 -32.49 11.85
C ALA A 525 -17.37 -33.70 12.31
N ARG A 526 -17.89 -34.54 13.25
CA ARG A 526 -17.24 -35.78 13.66
C ARG A 526 -17.08 -36.79 12.51
N GLN A 527 -18.08 -36.94 11.67
CA GLN A 527 -18.01 -37.82 10.50
C GLN A 527 -16.84 -37.41 9.59
N VAL A 528 -16.63 -36.14 9.35
CA VAL A 528 -15.50 -35.64 8.55
C VAL A 528 -14.19 -35.83 9.28
N ALA A 529 -14.12 -35.53 10.58
CA ALA A 529 -12.90 -35.73 11.38
C ALA A 529 -12.43 -37.20 11.33
N THR A 530 -13.35 -38.14 11.47
CA THR A 530 -13.06 -39.58 11.37
C THR A 530 -12.49 -39.96 9.99
N ARG A 531 -13.03 -39.38 8.89
CA ARG A 531 -12.51 -39.61 7.53
C ARG A 531 -11.11 -39.08 7.35
N LEU A 532 -10.77 -37.98 8.01
CA LEU A 532 -9.45 -37.34 7.96
C LEU A 532 -8.44 -37.90 8.94
N GLY A 533 -8.84 -38.87 9.79
CA GLY A 533 -7.97 -39.45 10.81
C GLY A 533 -7.64 -38.48 11.95
N ILE A 534 -8.47 -37.45 12.15
CA ILE A 534 -8.41 -36.59 13.33
C ILE A 534 -9.19 -37.28 14.43
N ALA A 535 -8.51 -38.12 15.20
CA ALA A 535 -9.10 -39.02 16.19
C ALA A 535 -9.29 -38.37 17.57
#